data_cf9f0bf7a815c37c30e01cd4e3d2896b
#
_entry.id   cf9f0bf7a815c37c30e01cd4e3d2896b
#
_cell.length_a   1.000
_cell.length_b   1.000
_cell.length_c   1.000
_cell.angle_alpha   90.00
_cell.angle_beta   90.00
_cell.angle_gamma   90.00
#
_symmetry.space_group_name_H-M   'P 1'
#
loop_
_entity.id
_entity.type
_entity.pdbx_description
1 polymer ?
#
loop_
_entity_poly.entity_id
_entity_poly.type
_entity_poly.pdbx_seq_one_letter_code
_entity_poly.pdbx_strand_id
1 'polypeptide(L)'
;MKKEIAVKFDDLEWLYSPNWEYFDYGNCKRHLQVIMPYSKKGLEKKYPVIFYITGAAWHKQEMYNDIPKLVELAKKGAAIVSIEVRESDIAIFPAQIEDIRNAMECVVEKITKFNLPFDIKEAYLMGHSSGGHLAMMAVLHNACGMIEMPNVKGVILESASSDILICSNEPLPPWMSVRPSTVLLGIDSIEGNEEIAYKASCTSLISEDIVLPPVLMFHCINDSVVSVENSRTLYEKLEEKNHSVEYYEIKDWDEHGGNIYFSETVLTIIQDFIKKTK
;
A
#
# COMPACT_ATOMS: atom_id res chain seq x y z
N MET A 1 -32.83 37.59 -11.93
CA MET A 1 -31.82 37.94 -12.96
C MET A 1 -31.23 36.65 -13.50
N LYS A 2 -31.39 36.36 -14.79
CA LYS A 2 -30.79 35.18 -15.47
C LYS A 2 -29.35 35.54 -15.86
N LYS A 3 -28.37 34.68 -15.56
CA LYS A 3 -26.97 34.82 -15.97
C LYS A 3 -26.57 33.60 -16.77
N GLU A 4 -25.76 33.79 -17.79
CA GLU A 4 -25.20 32.74 -18.64
C GLU A 4 -23.67 32.70 -18.35
N ILE A 5 -23.11 31.48 -18.25
CA ILE A 5 -21.67 31.27 -18.06
C ILE A 5 -21.18 30.32 -19.15
N ALA A 6 -19.98 30.56 -19.64
CA ALA A 6 -19.26 29.61 -20.49
C ALA A 6 -18.31 28.80 -19.58
N VAL A 7 -18.40 27.50 -19.65
CA VAL A 7 -17.55 26.57 -18.84
C VAL A 7 -16.65 25.80 -19.79
N LYS A 8 -15.33 25.83 -19.53
CA LYS A 8 -14.40 24.86 -20.10
C LYS A 8 -14.48 23.58 -19.27
N PHE A 9 -14.79 22.49 -19.91
CA PHE A 9 -14.95 21.19 -19.28
C PHE A 9 -13.87 20.23 -19.82
N ASP A 10 -13.14 19.59 -18.90
CA ASP A 10 -12.30 18.45 -19.25
C ASP A 10 -13.18 17.20 -19.29
N ASP A 11 -13.11 16.45 -20.38
CA ASP A 11 -13.91 15.23 -20.54
C ASP A 11 -13.37 14.04 -19.71
N LEU A 12 -12.14 14.15 -19.15
CA LEU A 12 -11.59 13.15 -18.25
C LEU A 12 -12.18 13.32 -16.84
N GLU A 13 -12.88 12.30 -16.41
CA GLU A 13 -13.46 12.18 -15.07
C GLU A 13 -12.84 10.99 -14.33
N TRP A 14 -13.04 10.93 -13.01
CA TRP A 14 -12.63 9.82 -12.16
C TRP A 14 -13.85 9.21 -11.51
N LEU A 15 -14.13 7.94 -11.83
CA LEU A 15 -15.25 7.20 -11.30
C LEU A 15 -14.80 6.39 -10.08
N TYR A 16 -15.60 6.47 -9.02
CA TYR A 16 -15.47 5.56 -7.88
C TYR A 16 -16.45 4.39 -8.05
N SER A 17 -15.92 3.17 -7.99
CA SER A 17 -16.69 1.93 -8.06
C SER A 17 -16.41 1.09 -6.81
N PRO A 18 -17.35 1.03 -5.87
CA PRO A 18 -17.16 0.36 -4.59
C PRO A 18 -17.37 -1.15 -4.66
N ASN A 19 -16.79 -1.83 -3.66
CA ASN A 19 -17.13 -3.19 -3.23
C ASN A 19 -17.06 -4.26 -4.34
N TRP A 20 -16.00 -4.24 -5.15
CA TRP A 20 -15.74 -5.35 -6.04
C TRP A 20 -15.27 -6.55 -5.23
N GLU A 21 -16.11 -7.56 -5.05
CA GLU A 21 -15.70 -8.82 -4.43
C GLU A 21 -14.57 -9.43 -5.26
N TYR A 22 -13.44 -9.70 -4.61
CA TYR A 22 -12.31 -10.34 -5.25
C TYR A 22 -12.08 -11.76 -4.77
N PHE A 23 -12.48 -12.11 -3.54
CA PHE A 23 -12.36 -13.46 -3.02
C PHE A 23 -13.40 -13.74 -1.92
N ASP A 24 -13.88 -14.99 -1.90
CA ASP A 24 -14.76 -15.54 -0.87
C ASP A 24 -14.02 -16.70 -0.17
N TYR A 25 -13.62 -16.45 1.10
CA TYR A 25 -12.94 -17.45 1.93
C TYR A 25 -13.94 -18.39 2.64
N GLY A 26 -15.24 -18.29 2.34
CA GLY A 26 -16.31 -19.06 2.97
C GLY A 26 -16.79 -18.48 4.29
N ASN A 27 -15.89 -18.04 5.16
CA ASN A 27 -16.21 -17.37 6.41
C ASN A 27 -16.19 -15.83 6.30
N CYS A 28 -15.51 -15.30 5.30
CA CYS A 28 -15.46 -13.87 5.03
C CYS A 28 -15.21 -13.59 3.54
N LYS A 29 -15.82 -12.51 3.07
CA LYS A 29 -15.59 -11.95 1.72
C LYS A 29 -14.69 -10.76 1.81
N ARG A 30 -13.88 -10.53 0.76
CA ARG A 30 -12.99 -9.38 0.67
C ARG A 30 -13.24 -8.60 -0.61
N HIS A 31 -13.10 -7.29 -0.50
CA HIS A 31 -13.54 -6.36 -1.51
C HIS A 31 -12.43 -5.38 -1.93
N LEU A 32 -12.61 -4.80 -3.10
CA LEU A 32 -11.81 -3.69 -3.62
C LEU A 32 -12.64 -2.43 -3.69
N GLN A 33 -11.98 -1.29 -3.45
CA GLN A 33 -12.51 0.03 -3.77
C GLN A 33 -11.73 0.55 -4.98
N VAL A 34 -12.41 0.88 -6.06
CA VAL A 34 -11.75 1.20 -7.33
C VAL A 34 -12.04 2.63 -7.75
N ILE A 35 -10.97 3.38 -8.05
CA ILE A 35 -11.06 4.71 -8.66
C ILE A 35 -10.43 4.60 -10.04
N MET A 36 -11.21 4.86 -11.08
CA MET A 36 -10.77 4.67 -12.46
C MET A 36 -11.05 5.88 -13.33
N PRO A 37 -10.19 6.13 -14.35
CA PRO A 37 -10.45 7.17 -15.32
C PRO A 37 -11.66 6.82 -16.20
N TYR A 38 -12.41 7.84 -16.58
CA TYR A 38 -13.56 7.74 -17.47
C TYR A 38 -13.63 8.94 -18.41
N SER A 39 -14.05 8.72 -19.63
CA SER A 39 -14.38 9.77 -20.59
C SER A 39 -15.57 9.33 -21.44
N LYS A 40 -16.54 10.22 -21.67
CA LYS A 40 -17.68 9.97 -22.56
C LYS A 40 -17.26 9.74 -24.02
N LYS A 41 -16.14 10.32 -24.42
CA LYS A 41 -15.56 10.17 -25.76
C LYS A 41 -14.69 8.93 -25.90
N GLY A 42 -14.48 8.18 -24.81
CA GLY A 42 -13.53 7.08 -24.70
C GLY A 42 -12.14 7.55 -24.22
N LEU A 43 -11.36 6.61 -23.73
CA LEU A 43 -10.00 6.87 -23.29
C LEU A 43 -9.01 6.47 -24.38
N GLU A 44 -8.07 7.36 -24.70
CA GLU A 44 -7.05 7.13 -25.73
C GLU A 44 -5.89 6.26 -25.25
N LYS A 45 -5.74 6.10 -23.93
CA LYS A 45 -4.64 5.36 -23.31
C LYS A 45 -5.11 4.51 -22.13
N LYS A 46 -4.29 3.54 -21.75
CA LYS A 46 -4.38 2.86 -20.46
C LYS A 46 -3.59 3.62 -19.40
N TYR A 47 -3.95 3.41 -18.15
CA TYR A 47 -3.39 4.09 -16.98
C TYR A 47 -2.66 3.09 -16.09
N PRO A 48 -1.52 3.45 -15.51
CA PRO A 48 -0.89 2.65 -14.47
C PRO A 48 -1.86 2.38 -13.32
N VAL A 49 -1.65 1.27 -12.62
CA VAL A 49 -2.52 0.84 -11.51
C VAL A 49 -1.74 0.88 -10.21
N ILE A 50 -2.24 1.60 -9.23
CA ILE A 50 -1.73 1.57 -7.86
C ILE A 50 -2.66 0.71 -7.02
N PHE A 51 -2.16 -0.41 -6.53
CA PHE A 51 -2.80 -1.24 -5.52
C PHE A 51 -2.45 -0.68 -4.15
N TYR A 52 -3.43 -0.09 -3.46
CA TYR A 52 -3.24 0.59 -2.19
C TYR A 52 -3.74 -0.25 -1.02
N ILE A 53 -2.95 -0.33 0.04
CA ILE A 53 -3.30 -1.03 1.27
C ILE A 53 -3.35 -0.01 2.41
N THR A 54 -4.55 0.23 2.92
CA THR A 54 -4.81 1.15 4.05
C THR A 54 -4.18 0.60 5.33
N GLY A 55 -3.56 1.47 6.12
CA GLY A 55 -3.09 1.15 7.47
C GLY A 55 -4.25 0.98 8.44
N ALA A 56 -4.19 -0.06 9.28
CA ALA A 56 -5.15 -0.35 10.33
C ALA A 56 -4.54 -1.16 11.48
N ALA A 57 -3.22 -1.05 11.70
CA ALA A 57 -2.50 -1.88 12.66
C ALA A 57 -2.80 -3.38 12.49
N TRP A 58 -2.93 -3.85 11.25
CA TRP A 58 -3.31 -5.20 10.82
C TRP A 58 -4.70 -5.67 11.30
N HIS A 59 -5.49 -4.79 11.92
CA HIS A 59 -6.90 -5.03 12.24
C HIS A 59 -7.79 -4.70 11.03
N LYS A 60 -9.11 -4.72 11.26
CA LYS A 60 -10.11 -4.39 10.24
C LYS A 60 -9.90 -2.99 9.67
N GLN A 61 -9.83 -2.91 8.34
CA GLN A 61 -9.63 -1.67 7.60
C GLN A 61 -10.96 -0.93 7.42
N GLU A 62 -10.93 0.41 7.57
CA GLU A 62 -12.04 1.30 7.23
C GLU A 62 -11.85 1.80 5.78
N MET A 63 -12.24 0.98 4.82
CA MET A 63 -11.93 1.14 3.39
C MET A 63 -12.39 2.45 2.75
N TYR A 64 -13.35 3.14 3.36
CA TYR A 64 -13.91 4.37 2.78
C TYR A 64 -13.19 5.64 3.22
N ASN A 65 -12.47 5.61 4.32
CA ASN A 65 -11.84 6.79 4.93
C ASN A 65 -10.80 7.45 4.03
N ASP A 66 -10.06 6.65 3.25
CA ASP A 66 -9.00 7.15 2.39
C ASP A 66 -9.48 7.53 0.97
N ILE A 67 -10.73 7.20 0.60
CA ILE A 67 -11.23 7.46 -0.75
C ILE A 67 -11.04 8.92 -1.19
N PRO A 68 -11.37 9.96 -0.38
CA PRO A 68 -11.16 11.34 -0.79
C PRO A 68 -9.70 11.66 -1.13
N LYS A 69 -8.75 11.11 -0.37
CA LYS A 69 -7.31 11.27 -0.57
C LYS A 69 -6.83 10.51 -1.81
N LEU A 70 -7.30 9.27 -1.98
CA LEU A 70 -6.98 8.43 -3.12
C LEU A 70 -7.47 9.01 -4.45
N VAL A 71 -8.55 9.81 -4.43
CA VAL A 71 -8.99 10.58 -5.62
C VAL A 71 -7.94 11.61 -6.03
N GLU A 72 -7.29 12.30 -5.08
CA GLU A 72 -6.23 13.25 -5.41
C GLU A 72 -4.99 12.53 -6.02
N LEU A 73 -4.65 11.37 -5.52
CA LEU A 73 -3.61 10.51 -6.12
C LEU A 73 -4.02 10.06 -7.53
N ALA A 74 -5.27 9.62 -7.71
CA ALA A 74 -5.77 9.20 -9.02
C ALA A 74 -5.66 10.32 -10.08
N LYS A 75 -5.96 11.56 -9.71
CA LYS A 75 -5.83 12.74 -10.59
C LYS A 75 -4.40 12.97 -11.09
N LYS A 76 -3.38 12.40 -10.43
CA LYS A 76 -2.00 12.40 -10.93
C LYS A 76 -1.76 11.43 -12.09
N GLY A 77 -2.78 10.67 -12.49
CA GLY A 77 -2.79 9.89 -13.73
C GLY A 77 -2.61 8.38 -13.53
N ALA A 78 -3.05 7.83 -12.41
CA ALA A 78 -3.08 6.40 -12.13
C ALA A 78 -4.48 5.94 -11.72
N ALA A 79 -4.89 4.74 -12.12
CA ALA A 79 -6.05 4.07 -11.52
C ALA A 79 -5.65 3.57 -10.12
N ILE A 80 -6.59 3.63 -9.17
CA ILE A 80 -6.35 3.19 -7.79
C ILE A 80 -7.26 1.99 -7.49
N VAL A 81 -6.66 0.95 -6.91
CA VAL A 81 -7.36 -0.22 -6.40
C VAL A 81 -6.99 -0.37 -4.93
N SER A 82 -7.86 0.09 -4.04
CA SER A 82 -7.67 -0.11 -2.60
C SER A 82 -8.14 -1.50 -2.21
N ILE A 83 -7.24 -2.27 -1.57
CA ILE A 83 -7.42 -3.68 -1.23
C ILE A 83 -7.83 -3.82 0.23
N GLU A 84 -8.96 -4.47 0.48
CA GLU A 84 -9.32 -4.96 1.81
C GLU A 84 -8.63 -6.31 2.05
N VAL A 85 -7.81 -6.43 3.09
CA VAL A 85 -7.19 -7.70 3.49
C VAL A 85 -7.87 -8.28 4.72
N ARG A 86 -7.67 -9.58 4.98
CA ARG A 86 -8.14 -10.21 6.22
C ARG A 86 -7.45 -9.56 7.41
N GLU A 87 -8.25 -9.13 8.37
CA GLU A 87 -7.76 -8.70 9.68
C GLU A 87 -7.11 -9.86 10.43
N SER A 88 -6.15 -9.54 11.29
CA SER A 88 -5.38 -10.53 12.06
C SER A 88 -6.23 -11.38 13.01
N ASP A 89 -7.39 -10.87 13.42
CA ASP A 89 -8.38 -11.61 14.23
C ASP A 89 -9.05 -12.76 13.46
N ILE A 90 -9.06 -12.68 12.11
CA ILE A 90 -9.61 -13.72 11.23
C ILE A 90 -8.52 -14.66 10.72
N ALA A 91 -7.35 -14.11 10.36
CA ALA A 91 -6.25 -14.89 9.84
C ALA A 91 -4.90 -14.22 10.15
N ILE A 92 -4.00 -14.96 10.78
CA ILE A 92 -2.65 -14.48 11.10
C ILE A 92 -1.78 -14.34 9.84
N PHE A 93 -0.70 -13.56 9.96
CA PHE A 93 0.33 -13.47 8.92
C PHE A 93 0.91 -14.87 8.58
N PRO A 94 1.11 -15.19 7.28
CA PRO A 94 1.11 -14.31 6.11
C PRO A 94 -0.19 -14.32 5.27
N ALA A 95 -1.35 -14.61 5.84
CA ALA A 95 -2.62 -14.71 5.09
C ALA A 95 -2.94 -13.43 4.28
N GLN A 96 -2.56 -12.25 4.76
CA GLN A 96 -2.76 -10.98 4.09
C GLN A 96 -1.98 -10.86 2.77
N ILE A 97 -0.87 -11.59 2.65
CA ILE A 97 -0.09 -11.62 1.40
C ILE A 97 -0.83 -12.40 0.31
N GLU A 98 -1.54 -13.47 0.68
CA GLU A 98 -2.44 -14.19 -0.23
C GLU A 98 -3.60 -13.30 -0.69
N ASP A 99 -4.14 -12.47 0.21
CA ASP A 99 -5.22 -11.54 -0.11
C ASP A 99 -4.77 -10.52 -1.17
N ILE A 100 -3.56 -9.95 -1.02
CA ILE A 100 -2.98 -9.02 -2.00
C ILE A 100 -2.82 -9.70 -3.36
N ARG A 101 -2.28 -10.93 -3.41
CA ARG A 101 -2.19 -11.70 -4.65
C ARG A 101 -3.56 -11.91 -5.29
N ASN A 102 -4.53 -12.43 -4.54
CA ASN A 102 -5.87 -12.73 -5.03
C ASN A 102 -6.57 -11.47 -5.57
N ALA A 103 -6.37 -10.33 -4.88
CA ALA A 103 -6.88 -9.02 -5.31
C ALA A 103 -6.29 -8.59 -6.66
N MET A 104 -4.96 -8.71 -6.82
CA MET A 104 -4.28 -8.36 -8.06
C MET A 104 -4.70 -9.28 -9.21
N GLU A 105 -4.78 -10.59 -9.00
CA GLU A 105 -5.25 -11.57 -9.99
C GLU A 105 -6.68 -11.28 -10.45
N CYS A 106 -7.59 -10.99 -9.51
CA CYS A 106 -8.96 -10.59 -9.82
C CYS A 106 -9.02 -9.33 -10.71
N VAL A 107 -8.16 -8.34 -10.46
CA VAL A 107 -8.09 -7.14 -11.29
C VAL A 107 -7.57 -7.47 -12.69
N VAL A 108 -6.55 -8.32 -12.82
CA VAL A 108 -6.03 -8.79 -14.12
C VAL A 108 -7.14 -9.47 -14.95
N GLU A 109 -7.94 -10.34 -14.34
CA GLU A 109 -9.07 -10.98 -15.00
C GLU A 109 -10.13 -9.95 -15.45
N LYS A 110 -10.48 -9.00 -14.57
CA LYS A 110 -11.46 -7.96 -14.85
C LYS A 110 -11.00 -6.99 -15.95
N ILE A 111 -9.70 -6.67 -16.03
CA ILE A 111 -9.12 -5.85 -17.11
C ILE A 111 -9.45 -6.48 -18.47
N THR A 112 -9.20 -7.79 -18.59
CA THR A 112 -9.46 -8.51 -19.83
C THR A 112 -10.97 -8.63 -20.13
N LYS A 113 -11.74 -9.04 -19.12
CA LYS A 113 -13.18 -9.31 -19.25
C LYS A 113 -14.01 -8.07 -19.58
N PHE A 114 -13.68 -6.92 -19.00
CA PHE A 114 -14.44 -5.67 -19.11
C PHE A 114 -13.73 -4.57 -19.89
N ASN A 115 -12.58 -4.87 -20.49
CA ASN A 115 -11.73 -3.91 -21.19
C ASN A 115 -11.46 -2.65 -20.35
N LEU A 116 -11.06 -2.83 -19.08
CA LEU A 116 -10.80 -1.72 -18.18
C LEU A 116 -9.61 -0.89 -18.67
N PRO A 117 -9.59 0.43 -18.39
CA PRO A 117 -8.54 1.32 -18.86
C PRO A 117 -7.23 1.22 -18.02
N PHE A 118 -6.90 0.04 -17.54
CA PHE A 118 -5.74 -0.22 -16.67
C PHE A 118 -4.60 -0.86 -17.45
N ASP A 119 -3.38 -0.39 -17.22
CA ASP A 119 -2.17 -1.04 -17.70
C ASP A 119 -1.53 -1.85 -16.55
N ILE A 120 -1.81 -3.14 -16.52
CA ILE A 120 -1.26 -4.04 -15.48
C ILE A 120 0.26 -4.22 -15.59
N LYS A 121 0.87 -3.89 -16.74
CA LYS A 121 2.33 -3.90 -16.89
C LYS A 121 2.98 -2.74 -16.13
N GLU A 122 2.20 -1.72 -15.78
CA GLU A 122 2.57 -0.58 -14.96
C GLU A 122 1.82 -0.65 -13.61
N ALA A 123 1.93 -1.78 -12.90
CA ALA A 123 1.35 -1.99 -11.58
C ALA A 123 2.32 -1.57 -10.48
N TYR A 124 1.79 -0.94 -9.44
CA TYR A 124 2.53 -0.50 -8.25
C TYR A 124 1.80 -1.01 -7.00
N LEU A 125 2.55 -1.40 -5.98
CA LEU A 125 2.02 -1.60 -4.63
C LEU A 125 2.31 -0.35 -3.80
N MET A 126 1.31 0.13 -3.08
CA MET A 126 1.44 1.28 -2.19
C MET A 126 0.74 0.97 -0.87
N GLY A 127 1.30 1.39 0.24
CA GLY A 127 0.63 1.20 1.51
C GLY A 127 1.13 2.14 2.60
N HIS A 128 0.22 2.41 3.54
CA HIS A 128 0.45 3.23 4.71
C HIS A 128 0.53 2.37 5.97
N SER A 129 1.47 2.67 6.89
CA SER A 129 1.56 2.01 8.19
C SER A 129 1.66 0.48 8.06
N SER A 130 0.78 -0.29 8.70
CA SER A 130 0.66 -1.74 8.54
C SER A 130 0.38 -2.16 7.09
N GLY A 131 -0.31 -1.33 6.29
CA GLY A 131 -0.48 -1.56 4.86
C GLY A 131 0.82 -1.44 4.08
N GLY A 132 1.71 -0.54 4.48
CA GLY A 132 3.06 -0.43 3.93
C GLY A 132 3.92 -1.65 4.23
N HIS A 133 3.83 -2.19 5.46
CA HIS A 133 4.43 -3.48 5.80
C HIS A 133 3.96 -4.60 4.86
N LEU A 134 2.64 -4.74 4.70
CA LEU A 134 2.07 -5.79 3.85
C LEU A 134 2.43 -5.62 2.37
N ALA A 135 2.48 -4.38 1.86
CA ALA A 135 2.91 -4.09 0.49
C ALA A 135 4.36 -4.53 0.25
N MET A 136 5.27 -4.20 1.18
CA MET A 136 6.68 -4.60 1.07
C MET A 136 6.85 -6.11 1.24
N MET A 137 6.18 -6.73 2.22
CA MET A 137 6.23 -8.18 2.42
C MET A 137 5.68 -8.96 1.24
N ALA A 138 4.64 -8.48 0.55
CA ALA A 138 4.13 -9.13 -0.66
C ALA A 138 5.20 -9.21 -1.76
N VAL A 139 5.91 -8.11 -2.00
CA VAL A 139 7.00 -8.07 -2.98
C VAL A 139 8.18 -8.94 -2.56
N LEU A 140 8.54 -8.93 -1.29
CA LEU A 140 9.61 -9.78 -0.75
C LEU A 140 9.27 -11.26 -0.85
N HIS A 141 8.04 -11.67 -0.50
CA HIS A 141 7.58 -13.06 -0.66
C HIS A 141 7.61 -13.52 -2.10
N ASN A 142 7.22 -12.63 -3.05
CA ASN A 142 7.31 -12.93 -4.48
C ASN A 142 8.77 -13.07 -4.94
N ALA A 143 9.65 -12.15 -4.54
CA ALA A 143 11.05 -12.15 -4.91
C ALA A 143 11.81 -13.38 -4.34
N CYS A 144 11.41 -13.87 -3.16
CA CYS A 144 11.95 -15.08 -2.55
C CYS A 144 11.30 -16.38 -3.06
N GLY A 145 10.36 -16.30 -4.02
CA GLY A 145 9.67 -17.48 -4.57
C GLY A 145 8.69 -18.17 -3.60
N MET A 146 8.26 -17.47 -2.55
CA MET A 146 7.29 -17.98 -1.58
C MET A 146 5.87 -17.90 -2.09
N ILE A 147 5.59 -16.95 -2.98
CA ILE A 147 4.31 -16.74 -3.65
C ILE A 147 4.56 -16.25 -5.08
N GLU A 148 3.69 -16.59 -6.00
CA GLU A 148 3.68 -16.03 -7.35
C GLU A 148 2.55 -15.00 -7.44
N MET A 149 2.86 -13.78 -7.92
CA MET A 149 1.89 -12.70 -8.07
C MET A 149 2.16 -11.88 -9.33
N PRO A 150 1.17 -11.12 -9.83
CA PRO A 150 1.38 -10.21 -10.96
C PRO A 150 2.57 -9.27 -10.74
N ASN A 151 3.29 -8.98 -11.81
CA ASN A 151 4.50 -8.16 -11.75
C ASN A 151 4.22 -6.75 -11.21
N VAL A 152 5.13 -6.25 -10.38
CA VAL A 152 5.09 -4.92 -9.76
C VAL A 152 6.29 -4.12 -10.23
N LYS A 153 6.06 -2.90 -10.72
CA LYS A 153 7.07 -1.96 -11.23
C LYS A 153 7.73 -1.12 -10.15
N GLY A 154 7.06 -0.96 -9.02
CA GLY A 154 7.58 -0.20 -7.88
C GLY A 154 6.72 -0.37 -6.64
N VAL A 155 7.32 -0.09 -5.50
CA VAL A 155 6.66 -0.11 -4.18
C VAL A 155 6.74 1.29 -3.57
N ILE A 156 5.63 1.75 -2.99
CA ILE A 156 5.53 3.08 -2.36
C ILE A 156 5.08 2.88 -0.91
N LEU A 157 5.89 3.33 0.03
CA LEU A 157 5.69 3.11 1.45
C LEU A 157 5.51 4.44 2.20
N GLU A 158 4.46 4.55 2.98
CA GLU A 158 4.13 5.72 3.80
C GLU A 158 4.12 5.31 5.27
N SER A 159 5.03 5.80 6.10
CA SER A 159 5.19 5.45 7.53
C SER A 159 5.01 3.95 7.78
N ALA A 160 5.68 3.11 7.00
CA ALA A 160 5.49 1.66 7.06
C ALA A 160 6.00 1.06 8.38
N SER A 161 5.20 0.19 8.99
CA SER A 161 5.59 -0.63 10.16
C SER A 161 6.46 -1.81 9.71
N SER A 162 7.62 -1.52 9.10
CA SER A 162 8.41 -2.48 8.33
C SER A 162 9.18 -3.51 9.17
N ASP A 163 9.40 -3.22 10.45
CA ASP A 163 10.09 -4.10 11.37
C ASP A 163 9.23 -4.39 12.62
N ILE A 164 8.82 -5.65 12.76
CA ILE A 164 7.92 -6.09 13.82
C ILE A 164 8.60 -6.01 15.19
N LEU A 165 9.92 -6.19 15.27
CA LEU A 165 10.66 -6.08 16.54
C LEU A 165 10.72 -4.61 16.99
N ILE A 166 10.99 -3.67 16.06
CA ILE A 166 10.94 -2.23 16.37
C ILE A 166 9.54 -1.85 16.85
N CYS A 167 8.50 -2.17 16.07
CA CYS A 167 7.11 -1.89 16.44
C CYS A 167 6.71 -2.49 17.79
N SER A 168 7.28 -3.64 18.14
CA SER A 168 6.97 -4.31 19.40
C SER A 168 7.63 -3.67 20.62
N ASN A 169 8.71 -2.91 20.43
CA ASN A 169 9.39 -2.17 21.48
C ASN A 169 8.84 -0.74 21.67
N GLU A 170 8.01 -0.26 20.75
CA GLU A 170 7.39 1.05 20.87
C GLU A 170 6.32 1.08 22.00
N PRO A 171 6.12 2.22 22.64
CA PRO A 171 5.04 2.37 23.62
C PRO A 171 3.69 2.04 22.98
N LEU A 172 2.88 1.22 23.64
CA LEU A 172 1.53 0.95 23.19
C LEU A 172 0.68 2.23 23.32
N PRO A 173 0.02 2.68 22.24
CA PRO A 173 -0.86 3.85 22.31
C PRO A 173 -1.94 3.68 23.40
N PRO A 174 -2.30 4.74 24.13
CA PRO A 174 -3.24 4.64 25.28
C PRO A 174 -4.62 4.07 24.95
N TRP A 175 -5.03 4.11 23.68
CA TRP A 175 -6.31 3.57 23.22
C TRP A 175 -6.24 2.08 22.81
N MET A 176 -5.05 1.48 22.83
CA MET A 176 -4.86 0.06 22.52
C MET A 176 -4.63 -0.73 23.80
N SER A 177 -5.34 -1.84 23.95
CA SER A 177 -5.19 -2.77 25.07
C SER A 177 -4.31 -3.98 24.75
N VAL A 178 -4.13 -4.28 23.46
CA VAL A 178 -3.34 -5.43 22.97
C VAL A 178 -2.38 -4.92 21.90
N ARG A 179 -1.19 -5.47 21.88
CA ARG A 179 -0.16 -5.11 20.91
C ARG A 179 -0.51 -5.70 19.52
N PRO A 180 -0.69 -4.86 18.48
CA PRO A 180 -1.14 -5.33 17.17
C PRO A 180 -0.22 -6.38 16.53
N SER A 181 1.10 -6.28 16.78
CA SER A 181 2.08 -7.24 16.26
C SER A 181 1.91 -8.65 16.83
N THR A 182 1.45 -8.80 18.08
CA THR A 182 1.18 -10.12 18.64
C THR A 182 -0.08 -10.74 18.03
N VAL A 183 -1.10 -9.94 17.78
CA VAL A 183 -2.33 -10.39 17.08
C VAL A 183 -2.00 -10.80 15.64
N LEU A 184 -1.19 -9.99 14.92
CA LEU A 184 -0.72 -10.32 13.57
C LEU A 184 -0.07 -11.71 13.50
N LEU A 185 0.76 -12.02 14.50
CA LEU A 185 1.54 -13.25 14.53
C LEU A 185 0.82 -14.43 15.21
N GLY A 186 -0.33 -14.20 15.85
CA GLY A 186 -1.07 -15.22 16.61
C GLY A 186 -0.30 -15.72 17.83
N ILE A 187 0.43 -14.83 18.53
CA ILE A 187 1.24 -15.14 19.72
C ILE A 187 0.83 -14.26 20.90
N ASP A 188 1.09 -14.72 22.11
CA ASP A 188 0.74 -13.98 23.33
C ASP A 188 1.74 -12.86 23.64
N SER A 189 3.03 -13.07 23.32
CA SER A 189 4.12 -12.12 23.57
C SER A 189 5.21 -12.25 22.51
N ILE A 190 5.93 -11.15 22.25
CA ILE A 190 7.14 -11.17 21.42
C ILE A 190 8.30 -11.82 22.21
N GLU A 191 8.35 -11.61 23.52
CA GLU A 191 9.34 -12.26 24.39
C GLU A 191 9.25 -13.79 24.25
N GLY A 192 10.34 -14.42 23.84
CA GLY A 192 10.42 -15.84 23.51
C GLY A 192 9.93 -16.22 22.11
N ASN A 193 9.46 -15.26 21.32
CA ASN A 193 8.99 -15.43 19.92
C ASN A 193 9.70 -14.47 18.96
N GLU A 194 10.88 -13.98 19.30
CA GLU A 194 11.62 -12.96 18.52
C GLU A 194 11.95 -13.45 17.11
N GLU A 195 12.19 -14.76 16.95
CA GLU A 195 12.45 -15.35 15.63
C GLU A 195 11.21 -15.26 14.70
N ILE A 196 10.01 -15.46 15.25
CA ILE A 196 8.76 -15.34 14.50
C ILE A 196 8.56 -13.88 14.07
N ALA A 197 8.77 -12.94 15.01
CA ALA A 197 8.67 -11.51 14.74
C ALA A 197 9.71 -11.04 13.70
N TYR A 198 10.95 -11.53 13.81
CA TYR A 198 11.99 -11.24 12.83
C TYR A 198 11.61 -11.73 11.42
N LYS A 199 11.14 -12.97 11.29
CA LYS A 199 10.70 -13.54 9.99
C LYS A 199 9.53 -12.78 9.37
N ALA A 200 8.72 -12.11 10.16
CA ALA A 200 7.64 -11.24 9.69
C ALA A 200 8.09 -9.79 9.45
N SER A 201 9.35 -9.44 9.71
CA SER A 201 9.92 -8.12 9.43
C SER A 201 10.49 -8.07 8.01
N CYS A 202 10.28 -6.95 7.30
CA CYS A 202 10.74 -6.79 5.91
C CYS A 202 12.26 -7.01 5.77
N THR A 203 13.04 -6.53 6.73
CA THR A 203 14.50 -6.63 6.72
C THR A 203 15.03 -8.06 6.73
N SER A 204 14.22 -9.03 7.20
CA SER A 204 14.63 -10.44 7.31
C SER A 204 14.79 -11.15 5.95
N LEU A 205 14.08 -10.68 4.93
CA LEU A 205 14.05 -11.30 3.60
C LEU A 205 14.92 -10.58 2.58
N ILE A 206 15.49 -9.41 2.92
CA ILE A 206 16.30 -8.62 1.99
C ILE A 206 17.72 -9.18 1.90
N SER A 207 18.08 -9.68 0.71
CA SER A 207 19.42 -10.19 0.37
C SER A 207 19.86 -9.69 -1.00
N GLU A 208 21.15 -9.83 -1.32
CA GLU A 208 21.69 -9.47 -2.64
C GLU A 208 21.20 -10.38 -3.77
N ASP A 209 20.73 -11.59 -3.43
CA ASP A 209 20.34 -12.62 -4.41
C ASP A 209 18.91 -12.43 -4.95
N ILE A 210 18.10 -11.57 -4.34
CA ILE A 210 16.73 -11.33 -4.79
C ILE A 210 16.65 -10.08 -5.69
N VAL A 211 15.70 -10.09 -6.60
CA VAL A 211 15.41 -8.93 -7.46
C VAL A 211 14.14 -8.23 -6.97
N LEU A 212 14.32 -7.00 -6.50
CA LEU A 212 13.22 -6.14 -6.06
C LEU A 212 12.93 -5.05 -7.09
N PRO A 213 11.66 -4.65 -7.27
CA PRO A 213 11.34 -3.40 -7.94
C PRO A 213 11.87 -2.21 -7.12
N PRO A 214 12.09 -1.03 -7.73
CA PRO A 214 12.44 0.19 -7.02
C PRO A 214 11.45 0.48 -5.89
N VAL A 215 11.96 0.99 -4.76
CA VAL A 215 11.18 1.33 -3.57
C VAL A 215 11.23 2.84 -3.34
N LEU A 216 10.07 3.48 -3.16
CA LEU A 216 9.92 4.86 -2.75
C LEU A 216 9.35 4.90 -1.33
N MET A 217 10.00 5.64 -0.44
CA MET A 217 9.62 5.68 0.97
C MET A 217 9.43 7.10 1.47
N PHE A 218 8.40 7.29 2.30
CA PHE A 218 8.15 8.53 3.04
C PHE A 218 7.91 8.21 4.52
N HIS A 219 8.45 9.02 5.42
CA HIS A 219 8.16 8.92 6.86
C HIS A 219 8.27 10.28 7.53
N CYS A 220 7.31 10.60 8.41
CA CYS A 220 7.39 11.80 9.24
C CYS A 220 8.40 11.58 10.36
N ILE A 221 9.35 12.52 10.53
CA ILE A 221 10.43 12.36 11.53
C ILE A 221 9.87 12.22 12.96
N ASN A 222 8.81 12.98 13.25
CA ASN A 222 8.18 12.99 14.57
C ASN A 222 6.90 12.14 14.61
N ASP A 223 6.81 11.09 13.79
CA ASP A 223 5.66 10.19 13.80
C ASP A 223 5.45 9.61 15.20
N SER A 224 4.26 9.84 15.78
CA SER A 224 3.92 9.50 17.16
C SER A 224 3.36 8.08 17.33
N VAL A 225 3.18 7.33 16.24
CA VAL A 225 2.58 5.99 16.25
C VAL A 225 3.55 4.92 15.75
N VAL A 226 4.23 5.18 14.65
CA VAL A 226 5.26 4.29 14.08
C VAL A 226 6.57 5.07 14.03
N SER A 227 7.55 4.64 14.79
CA SER A 227 8.86 5.28 14.82
C SER A 227 9.50 5.33 13.43
N VAL A 228 10.09 6.47 13.10
CA VAL A 228 10.86 6.67 11.86
C VAL A 228 11.99 5.65 11.69
N GLU A 229 12.44 5.02 12.79
CA GLU A 229 13.46 3.95 12.77
C GLU A 229 13.02 2.73 11.95
N ASN A 230 11.72 2.47 11.83
CA ASN A 230 11.21 1.44 10.91
C ASN A 230 11.67 1.70 9.46
N SER A 231 11.50 2.94 8.99
CA SER A 231 11.91 3.30 7.62
C SER A 231 13.42 3.45 7.48
N ARG A 232 14.12 3.98 8.48
CA ARG A 232 15.58 4.09 8.46
C ARG A 232 16.25 2.73 8.35
N THR A 233 15.86 1.78 9.20
CA THR A 233 16.39 0.42 9.18
C THR A 233 16.10 -0.29 7.85
N LEU A 234 14.89 -0.12 7.31
CA LEU A 234 14.54 -0.69 6.00
C LEU A 234 15.37 -0.07 4.88
N TYR A 235 15.53 1.27 4.87
CA TYR A 235 16.34 2.00 3.91
C TYR A 235 17.80 1.54 3.93
N GLU A 236 18.42 1.52 5.11
CA GLU A 236 19.79 1.06 5.29
C GLU A 236 19.99 -0.36 4.78
N LYS A 237 19.02 -1.26 5.05
CA LYS A 237 19.09 -2.65 4.60
C LYS A 237 18.97 -2.78 3.08
N LEU A 238 18.10 -2.00 2.44
CA LEU A 238 17.95 -1.96 0.98
C LEU A 238 19.23 -1.42 0.32
N GLU A 239 19.82 -0.34 0.85
CA GLU A 239 21.08 0.22 0.35
C GLU A 239 22.25 -0.75 0.53
N GLU A 240 22.39 -1.35 1.73
CA GLU A 240 23.42 -2.36 2.02
C GLU A 240 23.41 -3.51 1.01
N LYS A 241 22.22 -3.89 0.55
CA LYS A 241 22.02 -5.00 -0.42
C LYS A 241 21.87 -4.53 -1.87
N ASN A 242 22.25 -3.28 -2.17
CA ASN A 242 22.27 -2.68 -3.51
C ASN A 242 20.91 -2.66 -4.23
N HIS A 243 19.80 -2.59 -3.51
CA HIS A 243 18.47 -2.39 -4.08
C HIS A 243 18.20 -0.91 -4.35
N SER A 244 17.41 -0.64 -5.40
CA SER A 244 17.02 0.73 -5.74
C SER A 244 15.99 1.28 -4.74
N VAL A 245 16.35 2.34 -4.00
CA VAL A 245 15.49 2.97 -3.02
C VAL A 245 15.64 4.49 -3.04
N GLU A 246 14.51 5.21 -2.97
CA GLU A 246 14.44 6.66 -2.70
C GLU A 246 13.71 6.84 -1.38
N TYR A 247 14.28 7.58 -0.42
CA TYR A 247 13.69 7.80 0.91
C TYR A 247 13.61 9.28 1.25
N TYR A 248 12.43 9.73 1.69
CA TYR A 248 12.12 11.09 2.08
C TYR A 248 11.65 11.15 3.53
N GLU A 249 12.42 11.81 4.40
CA GLU A 249 11.99 12.17 5.75
C GLU A 249 11.22 13.49 5.71
N ILE A 250 9.98 13.48 6.19
CA ILE A 250 9.10 14.64 6.24
C ILE A 250 9.32 15.34 7.59
N LYS A 251 9.73 16.63 7.51
CA LYS A 251 9.93 17.49 8.67
C LYS A 251 8.65 18.25 9.01
N ASP A 252 8.62 18.78 10.23
CA ASP A 252 7.58 19.69 10.70
C ASP A 252 6.15 19.11 10.64
N TRP A 253 6.04 17.78 10.83
CA TRP A 253 4.78 17.05 10.91
C TRP A 253 4.87 15.96 11.99
N ASP A 254 3.92 15.99 12.93
CA ASP A 254 3.97 15.15 14.14
C ASP A 254 2.93 14.01 14.13
N GLU A 255 2.10 13.94 13.08
CA GLU A 255 1.04 12.94 12.99
C GLU A 255 1.50 11.70 12.20
N HIS A 256 0.90 10.57 12.52
CA HIS A 256 1.04 9.33 11.79
C HIS A 256 0.19 9.36 10.52
N GLY A 257 0.79 9.73 9.40
CA GLY A 257 0.10 9.76 8.11
C GLY A 257 -0.81 10.97 7.91
N GLY A 258 -2.01 10.73 7.42
CA GLY A 258 -2.97 11.80 7.15
C GLY A 258 -2.76 12.51 5.81
N ASN A 259 -3.15 13.78 5.74
CA ASN A 259 -3.14 14.55 4.50
C ASN A 259 -1.74 14.86 3.96
N ILE A 260 -0.70 14.73 4.78
CA ILE A 260 0.68 15.05 4.36
C ILE A 260 1.14 14.20 3.19
N TYR A 261 0.81 12.91 3.17
CA TYR A 261 1.16 11.99 2.09
C TYR A 261 0.38 12.27 0.79
N PHE A 262 -0.72 13.00 0.89
CA PHE A 262 -1.52 13.45 -0.25
C PHE A 262 -1.32 14.94 -0.57
N SER A 263 -0.27 15.54 0.00
CA SER A 263 0.14 16.91 -0.37
C SER A 263 0.64 16.95 -1.81
N GLU A 264 0.52 18.12 -2.46
CA GLU A 264 0.97 18.32 -3.84
C GLU A 264 2.44 17.90 -4.05
N THR A 265 3.29 18.18 -3.05
CA THR A 265 4.71 17.82 -3.09
C THR A 265 4.90 16.30 -3.14
N VAL A 266 4.29 15.55 -2.22
CA VAL A 266 4.41 14.10 -2.15
C VAL A 266 3.79 13.44 -3.39
N LEU A 267 2.59 13.88 -3.79
CA LEU A 267 1.93 13.37 -4.99
C LEU A 267 2.75 13.62 -6.27
N THR A 268 3.49 14.74 -6.35
CA THR A 268 4.38 15.00 -7.48
C THR A 268 5.58 14.05 -7.47
N ILE A 269 6.19 13.79 -6.31
CA ILE A 269 7.29 12.81 -6.19
C ILE A 269 6.80 11.42 -6.60
N ILE A 270 5.62 10.98 -6.13
CA ILE A 270 5.01 9.70 -6.53
C ILE A 270 4.79 9.65 -8.06
N GLN A 271 4.24 10.72 -8.65
CA GLN A 271 4.03 10.78 -10.10
C GLN A 271 5.35 10.67 -10.87
N ASP A 272 6.40 11.32 -10.40
CA ASP A 272 7.72 11.29 -11.05
C ASP A 272 8.41 9.93 -10.86
N PHE A 273 8.25 9.28 -9.71
CA PHE A 273 8.67 7.90 -9.49
C PHE A 273 8.00 6.94 -10.49
N ILE A 274 6.67 7.02 -10.65
CA ILE A 274 5.94 6.22 -11.65
C ILE A 274 6.46 6.47 -13.06
N LYS A 275 6.78 7.72 -13.43
CA LYS A 275 7.34 8.03 -14.77
C LYS A 275 8.73 7.46 -14.99
N LYS A 276 9.58 7.43 -13.96
CA LYS A 276 10.96 6.91 -14.05
C LYS A 276 11.03 5.38 -14.13
N THR A 277 10.04 4.68 -13.58
CA THR A 277 10.02 3.21 -13.46
C THR A 277 9.20 2.51 -14.55
N LYS A 278 8.66 3.28 -15.50
CA LYS A 278 7.92 2.80 -16.70
C LYS A 278 8.71 1.88 -17.61
#